data_be02dbdb3c6e9b82fea33c873d84b62e
#
_entry.id   be02dbdb3c6e9b82fea33c873d84b62e
#
_cell.length_a   1.000
_cell.length_b   1.000
_cell.length_c   1.000
_cell.angle_alpha   90.00
_cell.angle_beta   90.00
_cell.angle_gamma   90.00
#
_symmetry.space_group_name_H-M   'P 1'
#
loop_
_entity.id
_entity.type
_entity.pdbx_description
1 polymer ?
#
loop_
_entity_poly.entity_id
_entity_poly.type
_entity_poly.pdbx_seq_one_letter_code
_entity_poly.pdbx_strand_id
1 'polypeptide(L)'
;MLKPFIATALLIASGWACAAEPPLTAARYAQQLGVGMDVDWARTERGIREFDPLEVRDFRAKGISHVRIRVADEPTEARLIHLRKLVEACEQYGVIPIISYQADVYKNDPK
;
A
#
# COMPACT_ATOMS: atom_id res chain seq x y z
N MET A 1 7.98 -60.19 19.49
CA MET A 1 9.09 -59.25 19.37
C MET A 1 8.59 -57.90 18.96
N LEU A 2 8.51 -57.06 19.90
CA LEU A 2 8.10 -55.68 19.67
C LEU A 2 9.31 -54.88 19.20
N LYS A 3 9.30 -54.47 17.94
CA LYS A 3 10.21 -53.47 17.48
C LYS A 3 9.81 -52.16 18.10
N PRO A 4 10.67 -51.46 18.80
CA PRO A 4 10.36 -50.14 19.21
C PRO A 4 10.24 -49.29 17.96
N PHE A 5 9.06 -48.85 17.69
CA PHE A 5 8.89 -47.74 16.78
C PHE A 5 9.45 -46.51 17.49
N ILE A 6 10.68 -46.22 17.15
CA ILE A 6 11.17 -44.87 17.37
C ILE A 6 10.40 -44.02 16.36
N ALA A 7 9.28 -43.55 16.78
CA ALA A 7 8.75 -42.38 16.16
C ALA A 7 9.74 -41.27 16.41
N THR A 8 10.69 -41.15 15.53
CA THR A 8 11.42 -39.92 15.44
C THR A 8 10.42 -38.91 15.08
N ALA A 9 9.83 -38.32 16.08
CA ALA A 9 9.19 -37.04 15.89
C ALA A 9 10.31 -36.14 15.41
N LEU A 10 10.44 -36.04 14.11
CA LEU A 10 11.21 -35.03 13.50
C LEU A 10 10.47 -33.75 13.89
N LEU A 11 10.86 -33.19 14.99
CA LEU A 11 10.59 -31.81 15.28
C LEU A 11 11.36 -31.07 14.22
N ILE A 12 10.68 -30.88 13.11
CA ILE A 12 11.00 -29.80 12.23
C ILE A 12 10.61 -28.56 13.01
N ALA A 13 11.43 -28.20 13.94
CA ALA A 13 11.57 -26.82 14.34
C ALA A 13 12.19 -26.11 13.13
N SER A 14 11.55 -26.35 11.98
CA SER A 14 11.85 -25.61 10.79
C SER A 14 11.57 -24.20 11.18
N GLY A 15 12.59 -23.54 11.54
CA GLY A 15 12.86 -22.21 11.32
C GLY A 15 11.67 -21.34 10.96
N TRP A 16 10.74 -21.25 11.85
CA TRP A 16 9.91 -20.08 12.02
C TRP A 16 10.73 -18.98 12.68
N ALA A 17 12.04 -19.08 12.62
CA ALA A 17 12.86 -17.91 12.61
C ALA A 17 12.33 -17.12 11.42
N CYS A 18 11.43 -16.20 11.71
CA CYS A 18 11.13 -15.13 10.80
C CYS A 18 12.48 -14.55 10.43
N ALA A 19 13.07 -15.06 9.34
CA ALA A 19 14.07 -14.30 8.65
C ALA A 19 13.34 -13.01 8.33
N ALA A 20 13.56 -11.98 9.13
CA ALA A 20 13.11 -10.65 8.81
C ALA A 20 13.53 -10.45 7.36
N GLU A 21 12.57 -10.23 6.49
CA GLU A 21 12.88 -9.92 5.10
C GLU A 21 13.92 -8.81 5.12
N PRO A 22 15.02 -8.93 4.38
CA PRO A 22 16.00 -7.87 4.33
C PRO A 22 15.29 -6.58 3.97
N PRO A 23 15.60 -5.44 4.62
CA PRO A 23 14.97 -4.18 4.32
C PRO A 23 15.05 -3.92 2.82
N LEU A 24 13.93 -3.53 2.22
CA LEU A 24 13.86 -3.19 0.81
C LEU A 24 14.89 -2.11 0.50
N THR A 25 15.84 -2.43 -0.36
CA THR A 25 16.74 -1.41 -0.89
C THR A 25 15.95 -0.46 -1.78
N ALA A 26 16.42 0.78 -1.94
CA ALA A 26 15.79 1.75 -2.84
C ALA A 26 15.64 1.20 -4.27
N ALA A 27 16.63 0.45 -4.76
CA ALA A 27 16.58 -0.17 -6.07
C ALA A 27 15.47 -1.24 -6.16
N ARG A 28 15.32 -2.08 -5.15
CA ARG A 28 14.25 -3.09 -5.11
C ARG A 28 12.87 -2.44 -5.01
N TYR A 29 12.75 -1.41 -4.21
CA TYR A 29 11.50 -0.66 -4.09
C TYR A 29 11.10 -0.01 -5.42
N ALA A 30 12.06 0.61 -6.12
CA ALA A 30 11.84 1.19 -7.43
C ALA A 30 11.36 0.15 -8.46
N GLN A 31 11.91 -1.08 -8.41
CA GLN A 31 11.45 -2.18 -9.27
C GLN A 31 10.00 -2.59 -8.97
N GLN A 32 9.61 -2.57 -7.70
CA GLN A 32 8.24 -2.91 -7.29
C GLN A 32 7.22 -1.85 -7.69
N LEU A 33 7.63 -0.58 -7.81
CA LEU A 33 6.74 0.50 -8.21
C LEU A 33 6.11 0.25 -9.59
N GLY A 34 6.86 -0.28 -10.54
CA GLY A 34 6.34 -0.63 -11.86
C GLY A 34 5.59 0.51 -12.54
N VAL A 35 4.46 0.19 -13.15
CA VAL A 35 3.57 1.16 -13.79
C VAL A 35 2.66 1.81 -12.76
N GLY A 36 2.55 3.12 -12.81
CA GLY A 36 1.71 3.89 -11.90
C GLY A 36 0.70 4.79 -12.60
N MET A 37 -0.24 5.28 -11.81
CA MET A 37 -1.29 6.16 -12.27
C MET A 37 -1.59 7.27 -11.26
N ASP A 38 -1.89 8.46 -11.75
CA ASP A 38 -2.46 9.53 -10.94
C ASP A 38 -3.94 9.28 -10.72
N VAL A 39 -4.40 9.49 -9.49
CA VAL A 39 -5.80 9.30 -9.12
C VAL A 39 -6.37 10.53 -8.42
N ASP A 40 -7.65 10.78 -8.63
CA ASP A 40 -8.38 11.91 -8.06
C ASP A 40 -9.10 11.58 -6.75
N TRP A 41 -8.85 10.44 -6.17
CA TRP A 41 -9.60 9.91 -5.02
C TRP A 41 -9.59 10.78 -3.76
N ALA A 42 -8.64 11.71 -3.66
CA ALA A 42 -8.55 12.66 -2.55
C ALA A 42 -8.38 14.12 -3.02
N ARG A 43 -8.42 14.35 -4.32
CA ARG A 43 -8.19 15.67 -4.89
C ARG A 43 -9.47 16.48 -5.05
N THR A 44 -10.54 15.84 -5.50
CA THR A 44 -11.82 16.48 -5.80
C THR A 44 -12.93 15.91 -4.92
N GLU A 45 -13.95 16.71 -4.68
CA GLU A 45 -15.16 16.24 -3.96
C GLU A 45 -15.81 15.03 -4.68
N ARG A 46 -15.78 15.06 -5.99
CA ARG A 46 -16.28 13.95 -6.80
C ARG A 46 -15.43 12.69 -6.60
N GLY A 47 -14.12 12.82 -6.69
CA GLY A 47 -13.19 11.68 -6.49
C GLY A 47 -13.32 11.07 -5.11
N ILE A 48 -13.50 11.91 -4.08
CA ILE A 48 -13.72 11.44 -2.69
C ILE A 48 -15.04 10.68 -2.58
N ARG A 49 -16.11 11.22 -3.14
CA ARG A 49 -17.44 10.62 -3.06
C ARG A 49 -17.59 9.34 -3.87
N GLU A 50 -16.98 9.29 -5.05
CA GLU A 50 -17.11 8.19 -5.99
C GLU A 50 -16.07 7.09 -5.80
N PHE A 51 -15.13 7.25 -4.86
CA PHE A 51 -14.11 6.25 -4.61
C PHE A 51 -14.73 4.90 -4.22
N ASP A 52 -14.35 3.87 -4.96
CA ASP A 52 -14.68 2.48 -4.68
C ASP A 52 -13.40 1.66 -4.50
N PRO A 53 -13.21 0.97 -3.36
CA PRO A 53 -12.05 0.09 -3.15
C PRO A 53 -11.83 -0.94 -4.27
N LEU A 54 -12.88 -1.35 -4.95
CA LEU A 54 -12.80 -2.29 -6.07
C LEU A 54 -12.07 -1.71 -7.27
N GLU A 55 -12.00 -0.39 -7.42
CA GLU A 55 -11.17 0.24 -8.46
C GLU A 55 -9.68 -0.10 -8.27
N VAL A 56 -9.23 -0.16 -7.02
CA VAL A 56 -7.85 -0.53 -6.70
C VAL A 56 -7.55 -1.95 -7.16
N ARG A 57 -8.48 -2.87 -6.91
CA ARG A 57 -8.40 -4.25 -7.40
C ARG A 57 -8.30 -4.29 -8.92
N ASP A 58 -9.13 -3.53 -9.59
CA ASP A 58 -9.18 -3.50 -11.05
C ASP A 58 -7.90 -2.89 -11.64
N PHE A 59 -7.33 -1.87 -10.99
CA PHE A 59 -6.03 -1.32 -11.36
C PHE A 59 -4.93 -2.36 -11.24
N ARG A 60 -4.90 -3.10 -10.15
CA ARG A 60 -3.92 -4.16 -9.97
C ARG A 60 -4.04 -5.24 -11.04
N ALA A 61 -5.25 -5.64 -11.37
CA ALA A 61 -5.51 -6.63 -12.43
C ALA A 61 -5.03 -6.16 -13.81
N LYS A 62 -5.01 -4.85 -14.05
CA LYS A 62 -4.51 -4.23 -15.28
C LYS A 62 -2.99 -3.98 -15.28
N GLY A 63 -2.29 -4.37 -14.22
CA GLY A 63 -0.84 -4.22 -14.12
C GLY A 63 -0.37 -2.89 -13.51
N ILE A 64 -1.27 -2.10 -12.92
CA ILE A 64 -0.91 -0.89 -12.19
C ILE A 64 -0.42 -1.28 -10.79
N SER A 65 0.82 -0.95 -10.48
CA SER A 65 1.50 -1.35 -9.25
C SER A 65 1.55 -0.25 -8.21
N HIS A 66 1.40 1.00 -8.60
CA HIS A 66 1.34 2.13 -7.68
C HIS A 66 0.39 3.20 -8.17
N VAL A 67 -0.11 4.00 -7.23
CA VAL A 67 -0.96 5.14 -7.52
C VAL A 67 -0.42 6.37 -6.79
N ARG A 68 -0.46 7.53 -7.45
CA ARG A 68 -0.22 8.80 -6.80
C ARG A 68 -1.56 9.41 -6.39
N ILE A 69 -1.78 9.44 -5.08
CA ILE A 69 -2.97 10.03 -4.47
C ILE A 69 -2.69 11.50 -4.20
N ARG A 70 -3.29 12.36 -4.98
CA ARG A 70 -3.10 13.81 -4.86
C ARG A 70 -4.10 14.37 -3.86
N VAL A 71 -3.59 15.12 -2.89
CA VAL A 71 -4.40 15.82 -1.88
C VAL A 71 -4.32 17.32 -2.12
N ALA A 72 -5.46 17.95 -2.39
CA ALA A 72 -5.49 19.35 -2.83
C ALA A 72 -5.58 20.35 -1.67
N ASP A 73 -6.26 20.01 -0.61
CA ASP A 73 -6.57 20.93 0.50
C ASP A 73 -5.95 20.49 1.80
N GLU A 74 -5.91 21.39 2.78
CA GLU A 74 -5.50 21.04 4.13
C GLU A 74 -6.29 19.85 4.65
N PRO A 75 -5.61 18.87 5.26
CA PRO A 75 -6.26 17.67 5.73
C PRO A 75 -7.13 17.98 6.95
N THR A 76 -8.44 17.99 6.75
CA THR A 76 -9.40 17.88 7.84
C THR A 76 -9.38 16.49 8.44
N GLU A 77 -9.93 16.32 9.65
CA GLU A 77 -10.03 14.98 10.24
C GLU A 77 -10.78 13.99 9.32
N ALA A 78 -11.87 14.44 8.72
CA ALA A 78 -12.64 13.63 7.77
C ALA A 78 -11.78 13.21 6.56
N ARG A 79 -10.93 14.09 6.05
CA ARG A 79 -10.01 13.78 4.94
C ARG A 79 -8.91 12.83 5.37
N LEU A 80 -8.40 12.94 6.58
CA LEU A 80 -7.40 11.98 7.10
C LEU A 80 -8.00 10.58 7.25
N ILE A 81 -9.24 10.48 7.72
CA ILE A 81 -9.97 9.21 7.77
C ILE A 81 -10.13 8.63 6.36
N HIS A 82 -10.51 9.46 5.40
CA HIS A 82 -10.64 9.04 4.00
C HIS A 82 -9.30 8.57 3.41
N LEU A 83 -8.21 9.32 3.64
CA LEU A 83 -6.87 8.93 3.19
C LEU A 83 -6.45 7.58 3.77
N ARG A 84 -6.74 7.33 5.04
CA ARG A 84 -6.48 6.03 5.66
C ARG A 84 -7.22 4.91 4.93
N LYS A 85 -8.48 5.10 4.60
CA LYS A 85 -9.26 4.13 3.81
C LYS A 85 -8.65 3.87 2.45
N LEU A 86 -8.13 4.91 1.78
CA LEU A 86 -7.44 4.76 0.49
C LEU A 86 -6.17 3.93 0.63
N VAL A 87 -5.36 4.20 1.65
CA VAL A 87 -4.13 3.45 1.91
C VAL A 87 -4.46 1.99 2.22
N GLU A 88 -5.43 1.74 3.09
CA GLU A 88 -5.87 0.38 3.44
C GLU A 88 -6.36 -0.40 2.21
N ALA A 89 -7.13 0.24 1.34
CA ALA A 89 -7.58 -0.37 0.10
C ALA A 89 -6.41 -0.71 -0.84
N CYS A 90 -5.43 0.19 -0.96
CA CYS A 90 -4.22 -0.07 -1.75
C CYS A 90 -3.42 -1.24 -1.18
N GLU A 91 -3.22 -1.28 0.12
CA GLU A 91 -2.52 -2.38 0.80
C GLU A 91 -3.25 -3.71 0.61
N GLN A 92 -4.57 -3.71 0.72
CA GLN A 92 -5.39 -4.92 0.55
C GLN A 92 -5.18 -5.56 -0.83
N TYR A 93 -5.04 -4.76 -1.87
CA TYR A 93 -4.89 -5.25 -3.24
C TYR A 93 -3.45 -5.22 -3.78
N GLY A 94 -2.48 -4.92 -2.93
CA GLY A 94 -1.07 -4.94 -3.30
C GLY A 94 -0.66 -3.80 -4.25
N VAL A 95 -1.32 -2.66 -4.16
CA VAL A 95 -0.96 -1.43 -4.87
C VAL A 95 -0.25 -0.49 -3.90
N ILE A 96 0.86 0.10 -4.32
CA ILE A 96 1.65 1.00 -3.48
C ILE A 96 1.04 2.41 -3.55
N PRO A 97 0.56 2.98 -2.45
CA PRO A 97 0.07 4.35 -2.43
C PRO A 97 1.21 5.35 -2.24
N ILE A 98 1.24 6.37 -3.08
CA ILE A 98 2.13 7.52 -2.94
C ILE A 98 1.26 8.74 -2.69
N ILE A 99 1.34 9.31 -1.51
CA ILE A 99 0.56 10.51 -1.15
C ILE A 99 1.35 11.74 -1.57
N SER A 100 0.74 12.56 -2.42
CA SER A 100 1.30 13.82 -2.88
C SER A 100 0.41 14.97 -2.45
N TYR A 101 0.90 15.78 -1.52
CA TYR A 101 0.20 16.96 -1.06
C TYR A 101 0.48 18.16 -1.97
N GLN A 102 -0.58 18.75 -2.49
CA GLN A 102 -0.47 20.00 -3.26
C GLN A 102 -0.51 21.20 -2.30
N ALA A 103 0.65 21.68 -1.97
CA ALA A 103 0.83 22.81 -1.07
C ALA A 103 0.77 24.16 -1.81
N ASP A 104 -0.26 24.41 -2.61
CA ASP A 104 -0.39 25.65 -3.36
C ASP A 104 -0.42 26.89 -2.45
N VAL A 105 -0.96 26.72 -1.24
CA VAL A 105 -0.94 27.74 -0.17
C VAL A 105 0.49 28.15 0.17
N TYR A 106 1.41 27.20 0.23
CA TYR A 106 2.82 27.45 0.58
C TYR A 106 3.66 27.95 -0.59
N LYS A 107 3.22 27.74 -1.82
CA LYS A 107 3.90 28.26 -3.01
C LYS A 107 3.68 29.77 -3.18
N ASN A 108 2.53 30.26 -2.73
CA ASN A 108 2.11 31.63 -2.92
C ASN A 108 2.41 32.53 -1.71
N ASP A 109 2.73 31.98 -0.56
CA ASP A 109 3.07 32.68 0.67
C ASP A 109 4.26 31.98 1.37
N PRO A 110 5.47 32.11 0.80
CA PRO A 110 6.68 31.56 1.44
C PRO A 110 7.02 32.44 2.65
N LYS A 111 6.53 32.10 3.81
CA LYS A 111 7.02 32.63 5.08
C LYS A 111 8.13 31.77 5.63
#